data_b599d5b697d720f00e7018e55182e834
#
_entry.id   b599d5b697d720f00e7018e55182e834
#
_cell.length_a   1.000
_cell.length_b   1.000
_cell.length_c   1.000
_cell.angle_alpha   90.00
_cell.angle_beta   90.00
_cell.angle_gamma   90.00
#
_symmetry.space_group_name_H-M   'P 1'
#
loop_
_entity.id
_entity.type
_entity.pdbx_description
1 polymer ?
#
loop_
_entity_poly.entity_id
_entity_poly.type
_entity_poly.pdbx_seq_one_letter_code
_entity_poly.pdbx_strand_id
1 'polypeptide(L)'
;IVGGLLAVVILWLFLKNLRLVFFIALSIPISVYTAFNFFYGAGITINSLTLVGMALAIGMLLDNSVVVLENIYRISSTGNTPERSVTQGTREVWRSILAATLTTVTVFLPFVFSDNFLIKLMGHHIGVSIISTLLISLAVALLFIPMATYTVLRKPDRGTVFYEKVSVTQRPVQIYLVLLKTCMRNSGVTVFGAVILLFLCLILSVSLNIQDRKEVESDR
;
A
#
# COMPACT_ATOMS: atom_id res chain seq x y z
N ILE A 1 5.18 -8.76 -13.38
CA ILE A 1 4.21 -9.86 -13.45
C ILE A 1 4.35 -10.74 -12.19
N VAL A 2 5.55 -11.27 -11.88
CA VAL A 2 5.78 -12.16 -10.72
C VAL A 2 5.37 -11.49 -9.40
N GLY A 3 5.76 -10.23 -9.16
CA GLY A 3 5.39 -9.49 -7.95
C GLY A 3 3.89 -9.27 -7.79
N GLY A 4 3.17 -8.98 -8.88
CA GLY A 4 1.71 -8.84 -8.84
C GLY A 4 1.00 -10.16 -8.53
N LEU A 5 1.49 -11.26 -9.10
CA LEU A 5 0.94 -12.60 -8.85
C LEU A 5 1.19 -13.02 -7.38
N LEU A 6 2.37 -12.75 -6.86
CA LEU A 6 2.71 -13.01 -5.46
C LEU A 6 1.85 -12.19 -4.51
N ALA A 7 1.60 -10.91 -4.81
CA ALA A 7 0.71 -10.05 -4.04
C ALA A 7 -0.73 -10.59 -4.01
N VAL A 8 -1.25 -11.07 -5.15
CA VAL A 8 -2.58 -11.68 -5.23
C VAL A 8 -2.66 -12.97 -4.39
N VAL A 9 -1.61 -13.81 -4.43
CA VAL A 9 -1.54 -15.03 -3.62
C VAL A 9 -1.51 -14.71 -2.13
N ILE A 10 -0.71 -13.73 -1.73
CA ILE A 10 -0.67 -13.28 -0.32
C ILE A 10 -2.03 -12.74 0.12
N LEU A 11 -2.65 -11.88 -0.70
CA LEU A 11 -4.00 -11.37 -0.41
C LEU A 11 -5.03 -12.49 -0.27
N TRP A 12 -4.96 -13.50 -1.14
CA TRP A 12 -5.85 -14.67 -1.04
C TRP A 12 -5.66 -15.44 0.25
N LEU A 13 -4.42 -15.62 0.69
CA LEU A 13 -4.10 -16.32 1.93
C LEU A 13 -4.64 -15.59 3.17
N PHE A 14 -4.65 -14.25 3.14
CA PHE A 14 -5.16 -13.41 4.23
C PHE A 14 -6.69 -13.27 4.20
N LEU A 15 -7.26 -12.93 3.03
CA LEU A 15 -8.69 -12.66 2.89
C LEU A 15 -9.55 -13.92 2.80
N LYS A 16 -8.96 -15.07 2.44
CA LYS A 16 -9.64 -16.38 2.24
C LYS A 16 -10.92 -16.31 1.38
N ASN A 17 -11.12 -15.24 0.64
CA ASN A 17 -12.27 -14.99 -0.20
C ASN A 17 -11.84 -14.64 -1.63
N LEU A 18 -11.95 -15.63 -2.53
CA LEU A 18 -11.47 -15.51 -3.90
C LEU A 18 -12.16 -14.39 -4.69
N ARG A 19 -13.44 -14.12 -4.42
CA ARG A 19 -14.19 -13.05 -5.10
C ARG A 19 -13.63 -11.67 -4.79
N LEU A 20 -13.26 -11.43 -3.54
CA LEU A 20 -12.70 -10.16 -3.11
C LEU A 20 -11.30 -9.95 -3.66
N VAL A 21 -10.47 -10.99 -3.56
CA VAL A 21 -9.14 -10.99 -4.16
C VAL A 21 -9.22 -10.71 -5.65
N PHE A 22 -10.20 -11.28 -6.35
CA PHE A 22 -10.43 -11.00 -7.76
C PHE A 22 -10.74 -9.51 -8.01
N PHE A 23 -11.59 -8.87 -7.20
CA PHE A 23 -11.89 -7.44 -7.37
C PHE A 23 -10.70 -6.55 -7.06
N ILE A 24 -9.90 -6.89 -6.04
CA ILE A 24 -8.66 -6.17 -5.76
C ILE A 24 -7.67 -6.37 -6.91
N ALA A 25 -7.49 -7.60 -7.38
CA ALA A 25 -6.63 -7.90 -8.52
C ALA A 25 -7.08 -7.16 -9.79
N LEU A 26 -8.41 -7.01 -10.00
CA LEU A 26 -8.98 -6.28 -11.12
C LEU A 26 -8.77 -4.76 -10.99
N SER A 27 -8.63 -4.22 -9.78
CA SER A 27 -8.36 -2.80 -9.59
C SER A 27 -7.01 -2.37 -10.16
N ILE A 28 -6.02 -3.28 -10.19
CA ILE A 28 -4.69 -2.99 -10.77
C ILE A 28 -4.80 -2.68 -12.27
N PRO A 29 -5.29 -3.58 -13.14
CA PRO A 29 -5.39 -3.30 -14.56
C PRO A 29 -6.32 -2.11 -14.87
N ILE A 30 -7.37 -1.90 -14.09
CA ILE A 30 -8.25 -0.73 -14.24
C ILE A 30 -7.47 0.55 -13.99
N SER A 31 -6.70 0.62 -12.89
CA SER A 31 -5.90 1.80 -12.56
C SER A 31 -4.81 2.05 -13.60
N VAL A 32 -4.13 1.01 -14.04
CA VAL A 32 -3.07 1.10 -15.06
C VAL A 32 -3.64 1.59 -16.40
N TYR A 33 -4.74 0.97 -16.84
CA TYR A 33 -5.40 1.38 -18.08
C TYR A 33 -5.89 2.82 -18.02
N THR A 34 -6.47 3.23 -16.91
CA THR A 34 -6.92 4.62 -16.69
C THR A 34 -5.72 5.58 -16.66
N ALA A 35 -4.59 5.17 -16.06
CA ALA A 35 -3.36 5.98 -16.05
C ALA A 35 -2.79 6.18 -17.47
N PHE A 36 -2.78 5.15 -18.31
CA PHE A 36 -2.37 5.29 -19.71
C PHE A 36 -3.29 6.24 -20.50
N ASN A 37 -4.61 6.14 -20.32
CA ASN A 37 -5.54 7.07 -20.94
C ASN A 37 -5.33 8.50 -20.46
N PHE A 38 -5.04 8.69 -19.17
CA PHE A 38 -4.73 10.01 -18.62
C PHE A 38 -3.42 10.57 -19.23
N PHE A 39 -2.38 9.77 -19.33
CA PHE A 39 -1.10 10.18 -19.93
C PHE A 39 -1.30 10.62 -21.38
N TYR A 40 -2.07 9.86 -22.15
CA TYR A 40 -2.40 10.20 -23.53
C TYR A 40 -3.16 11.53 -23.61
N GLY A 41 -4.20 11.72 -22.78
CA GLY A 41 -4.99 12.95 -22.74
C GLY A 41 -4.24 14.17 -22.23
N ALA A 42 -3.25 13.98 -21.35
CA ALA A 42 -2.40 15.05 -20.81
C ALA A 42 -1.15 15.32 -21.65
N GLY A 43 -0.96 14.61 -22.77
CA GLY A 43 0.22 14.75 -23.61
C GLY A 43 1.53 14.29 -22.96
N ILE A 44 1.45 13.43 -21.93
CA ILE A 44 2.60 12.87 -21.24
C ILE A 44 3.20 11.75 -22.10
N THR A 45 4.46 11.89 -22.47
CA THR A 45 5.16 10.88 -23.29
C THR A 45 5.40 9.60 -22.51
N ILE A 46 5.03 8.47 -23.09
CA ILE A 46 5.30 7.14 -22.53
C ILE A 46 6.74 6.78 -22.90
N ASN A 47 7.62 6.80 -21.92
CA ASN A 47 9.03 6.44 -22.04
C ASN A 47 9.45 5.52 -20.89
N SER A 48 10.68 5.03 -20.88
CA SER A 48 11.18 4.14 -19.81
C SER A 48 11.05 4.75 -18.41
N LEU A 49 11.23 6.06 -18.27
CA LEU A 49 11.13 6.76 -16.97
C LEU A 49 9.69 6.82 -16.47
N THR A 50 8.73 7.14 -17.35
CA THR A 50 7.31 7.14 -16.98
C THR A 50 6.81 5.73 -16.65
N LEU A 51 7.31 4.69 -17.34
CA LEU A 51 6.99 3.31 -17.02
C LEU A 51 7.57 2.87 -15.67
N VAL A 52 8.79 3.29 -15.33
CA VAL A 52 9.38 3.05 -14.00
C VAL A 52 8.56 3.74 -12.91
N GLY A 53 8.18 5.01 -13.09
CA GLY A 53 7.32 5.74 -12.15
C GLY A 53 5.97 5.06 -11.96
N MET A 54 5.33 4.61 -13.03
CA MET A 54 4.08 3.87 -12.97
C MET A 54 4.24 2.50 -12.26
N ALA A 55 5.34 1.78 -12.51
CA ALA A 55 5.62 0.51 -11.85
C ALA A 55 5.80 0.67 -10.34
N LEU A 56 6.47 1.74 -9.89
CA LEU A 56 6.57 2.09 -8.47
C LEU A 56 5.20 2.43 -7.87
N ALA A 57 4.39 3.21 -8.57
CA ALA A 57 3.06 3.58 -8.11
C ALA A 57 2.12 2.37 -8.01
N ILE A 58 2.22 1.38 -8.91
CA ILE A 58 1.43 0.14 -8.85
C ILE A 58 1.72 -0.63 -7.55
N GLY A 59 2.96 -0.65 -7.07
CA GLY A 59 3.30 -1.28 -5.80
C GLY A 59 2.56 -0.66 -4.60
N MET A 60 2.28 0.64 -4.64
CA MET A 60 1.55 1.38 -3.60
C MET A 60 0.02 1.37 -3.80
N LEU A 61 -0.46 0.94 -4.95
CA LEU A 61 -1.87 0.99 -5.35
C LEU A 61 -2.74 0.02 -4.56
N LEU A 62 -2.21 -1.16 -4.27
CA LEU A 62 -2.94 -2.22 -3.56
C LEU A 62 -3.30 -1.82 -2.13
N ASP A 63 -2.46 -1.07 -1.46
CA ASP A 63 -2.62 -0.71 -0.05
C ASP A 63 -3.94 0.05 0.19
N ASN A 64 -4.24 1.05 -0.63
CA ASN A 64 -5.49 1.81 -0.52
C ASN A 64 -6.73 0.93 -0.70
N SER A 65 -6.70 0.04 -1.69
CA SER A 65 -7.81 -0.87 -2.01
C SER A 65 -8.05 -1.89 -0.89
N VAL A 66 -6.97 -2.43 -0.30
CA VAL A 66 -7.04 -3.38 0.81
C VAL A 66 -7.62 -2.73 2.06
N VAL A 67 -7.17 -1.51 2.42
CA VAL A 67 -7.66 -0.79 3.60
C VAL A 67 -9.15 -0.48 3.50
N VAL A 68 -9.63 -0.02 2.33
CA VAL A 68 -11.07 0.22 2.11
C VAL A 68 -11.87 -1.06 2.27
N LEU A 69 -11.42 -2.12 1.62
CA LEU A 69 -12.09 -3.41 1.65
C LEU A 69 -12.16 -3.98 3.08
N GLU A 70 -11.04 -4.01 3.79
CA GLU A 70 -10.95 -4.54 5.14
C GLU A 70 -11.91 -3.81 6.08
N ASN A 71 -11.97 -2.49 6.00
CA ASN A 71 -12.87 -1.71 6.84
C ASN A 71 -14.35 -1.96 6.52
N ILE A 72 -14.72 -2.07 5.24
CA ILE A 72 -16.08 -2.43 4.84
C ILE A 72 -16.46 -3.80 5.41
N TYR A 73 -15.54 -4.77 5.34
CA TYR A 73 -15.77 -6.10 5.88
C TYR A 73 -15.88 -6.11 7.40
N ARG A 74 -15.05 -5.35 8.08
CA ARG A 74 -15.11 -5.19 9.54
C ARG A 74 -16.51 -4.71 9.98
N ILE A 75 -17.06 -3.73 9.27
CA ILE A 75 -18.42 -3.22 9.58
C ILE A 75 -19.50 -4.22 9.17
N SER A 76 -19.32 -4.94 8.06
CA SER A 76 -20.26 -5.99 7.64
C SER A 76 -20.34 -7.13 8.66
N SER A 77 -19.23 -7.48 9.28
CA SER A 77 -19.16 -8.54 10.30
C SER A 77 -19.93 -8.21 11.58
N THR A 78 -20.30 -6.96 11.81
CA THR A 78 -21.15 -6.53 12.95
C THR A 78 -22.65 -6.65 12.68
N GLY A 79 -23.06 -7.29 11.57
CA GLY A 79 -24.46 -7.55 11.25
C GLY A 79 -25.20 -6.39 10.57
N ASN A 80 -24.47 -5.41 10.07
CA ASN A 80 -25.05 -4.28 9.31
C ASN A 80 -25.49 -4.71 7.91
N THR A 81 -26.45 -3.96 7.35
CA THR A 81 -26.88 -4.14 5.95
C THR A 81 -25.69 -3.89 4.99
N PRO A 82 -25.66 -4.52 3.81
CA PRO A 82 -24.61 -4.31 2.82
C PRO A 82 -24.37 -2.84 2.47
N GLU A 83 -25.44 -2.09 2.28
CA GLU A 83 -25.38 -0.67 1.94
C GLU A 83 -24.74 0.17 3.07
N ARG A 84 -25.18 -0.07 4.31
CA ARG A 84 -24.60 0.60 5.48
C ARG A 84 -23.14 0.24 5.69
N SER A 85 -22.81 -1.02 5.52
CA SER A 85 -21.43 -1.52 5.67
C SER A 85 -20.48 -0.84 4.68
N VAL A 86 -20.88 -0.72 3.41
CA VAL A 86 -20.08 -0.08 2.37
C VAL A 86 -19.96 1.43 2.61
N THR A 87 -21.09 2.10 2.88
CA THR A 87 -21.09 3.56 3.06
C THR A 87 -20.30 3.97 4.29
N GLN A 88 -20.56 3.32 5.43
CA GLN A 88 -19.87 3.61 6.68
C GLN A 88 -18.40 3.19 6.61
N GLY A 89 -18.10 2.00 6.06
CA GLY A 89 -16.74 1.48 5.95
C GLY A 89 -15.85 2.38 5.12
N THR A 90 -16.33 2.85 3.99
CA THR A 90 -15.58 3.80 3.16
C THR A 90 -15.45 5.16 3.85
N ARG A 91 -16.52 5.65 4.49
CA ARG A 91 -16.53 6.94 5.20
C ARG A 91 -15.55 6.99 6.38
N GLU A 92 -15.28 5.90 7.04
CA GLU A 92 -14.35 5.89 8.16
C GLU A 92 -12.89 6.02 7.72
N VAL A 93 -12.52 5.49 6.55
CA VAL A 93 -11.12 5.41 6.11
C VAL A 93 -10.73 6.41 5.03
N TRP A 94 -11.68 7.02 4.31
CA TRP A 94 -11.37 7.88 3.17
C TRP A 94 -10.41 9.04 3.51
N ARG A 95 -10.57 9.66 4.68
CA ARG A 95 -9.69 10.77 5.13
C ARG A 95 -8.25 10.30 5.34
N SER A 96 -8.09 9.14 5.97
CA SER A 96 -6.77 8.57 6.23
C SER A 96 -6.06 8.18 4.94
N ILE A 97 -6.78 7.56 4.01
CA ILE A 97 -6.25 7.17 2.70
C ILE A 97 -5.90 8.41 1.86
N LEU A 98 -6.77 9.42 1.86
CA LEU A 98 -6.50 10.69 1.18
C LEU A 98 -5.25 11.36 1.74
N ALA A 99 -5.14 11.47 3.08
CA ALA A 99 -3.99 12.06 3.73
C ALA A 99 -2.69 11.30 3.41
N ALA A 100 -2.70 9.97 3.48
CA ALA A 100 -1.56 9.13 3.14
C ALA A 100 -1.12 9.33 1.67
N THR A 101 -2.07 9.31 0.73
CA THR A 101 -1.78 9.53 -0.70
C THR A 101 -1.24 10.94 -0.94
N LEU A 102 -1.83 11.98 -0.34
CA LEU A 102 -1.35 13.35 -0.47
C LEU A 102 0.05 13.53 0.12
N THR A 103 0.35 12.87 1.25
CA THR A 103 1.71 12.88 1.83
C THR A 103 2.71 12.28 0.84
N THR A 104 2.39 11.14 0.23
CA THR A 104 3.24 10.52 -0.78
C THR A 104 3.40 11.42 -2.01
N VAL A 105 2.32 12.02 -2.50
CA VAL A 105 2.36 13.01 -3.61
C VAL A 105 3.30 14.16 -3.28
N THR A 106 3.23 14.70 -2.05
CA THR A 106 4.08 15.83 -1.60
C THR A 106 5.57 15.48 -1.67
N VAL A 107 5.95 14.23 -1.37
CA VAL A 107 7.35 13.77 -1.49
C VAL A 107 7.85 13.81 -2.94
N PHE A 108 6.97 13.59 -3.92
CA PHE A 108 7.34 13.60 -5.34
C PHE A 108 7.21 14.98 -6.02
N LEU A 109 6.54 15.97 -5.38
CA LEU A 109 6.42 17.33 -5.91
C LEU A 109 7.77 18.00 -6.25
N PRO A 110 8.83 17.91 -5.42
CA PRO A 110 10.12 18.50 -5.74
C PRO A 110 10.73 17.98 -7.04
N PHE A 111 10.45 16.72 -7.42
CA PHE A 111 10.94 16.17 -8.69
C PHE A 111 10.25 16.81 -9.90
N VAL A 112 9.00 17.22 -9.75
CA VAL A 112 8.23 17.87 -10.82
C VAL A 112 8.63 19.34 -10.99
N PHE A 113 8.93 20.04 -9.90
CA PHE A 113 9.18 21.49 -9.89
C PHE A 113 10.67 21.87 -9.76
N SER A 114 11.59 20.90 -9.83
CA SER A 114 13.03 21.17 -9.72
C SER A 114 13.58 21.93 -10.93
N ASP A 115 14.36 22.96 -10.65
CA ASP A 115 15.12 23.72 -11.66
C ASP A 115 16.46 23.07 -12.03
N ASN A 116 16.90 22.06 -11.27
CA ASN A 116 18.13 21.33 -11.56
C ASN A 116 17.96 20.51 -12.84
N PHE A 117 18.86 20.72 -13.82
CA PHE A 117 18.77 20.12 -15.15
C PHE A 117 18.64 18.59 -15.12
N LEU A 118 19.44 17.90 -14.31
CA LEU A 118 19.41 16.43 -14.22
C LEU A 118 18.11 15.94 -13.58
N ILE A 119 17.65 16.60 -12.51
CA ILE A 119 16.40 16.26 -11.83
C ILE A 119 15.22 16.56 -12.74
N LYS A 120 15.25 17.69 -13.47
CA LYS A 120 14.22 18.05 -14.44
C LYS A 120 14.12 17.05 -15.59
N LEU A 121 15.26 16.58 -16.10
CA LEU A 121 15.29 15.64 -17.23
C LEU A 121 14.72 14.27 -16.86
N MET A 122 15.10 13.73 -15.71
CA MET A 122 14.71 12.37 -15.31
C MET A 122 13.58 12.38 -14.29
N GLY A 123 13.66 13.25 -13.29
CA GLY A 123 12.74 13.28 -12.15
C GLY A 123 11.34 13.78 -12.54
N HIS A 124 11.23 14.72 -13.49
CA HIS A 124 9.93 15.21 -13.93
C HIS A 124 9.05 14.09 -14.50
N HIS A 125 9.57 13.28 -15.41
CA HIS A 125 8.82 12.16 -15.99
C HIS A 125 8.42 11.11 -14.95
N ILE A 126 9.33 10.78 -14.04
CA ILE A 126 9.06 9.83 -12.95
C ILE A 126 8.04 10.42 -11.98
N GLY A 127 8.25 11.68 -11.54
CA GLY A 127 7.38 12.35 -10.57
C GLY A 127 5.95 12.52 -11.06
N VAL A 128 5.77 13.04 -12.27
CA VAL A 128 4.44 13.21 -12.89
C VAL A 128 3.75 11.85 -13.04
N SER A 129 4.47 10.83 -13.47
CA SER A 129 3.92 9.48 -13.63
C SER A 129 3.45 8.88 -12.31
N ILE A 130 4.25 8.99 -11.24
CA ILE A 130 3.88 8.50 -9.91
C ILE A 130 2.67 9.25 -9.38
N ILE A 131 2.69 10.58 -9.39
CA ILE A 131 1.61 11.42 -8.86
C ILE A 131 0.29 11.11 -9.57
N SER A 132 0.28 11.10 -10.90
CA SER A 132 -0.91 10.82 -11.69
C SER A 132 -1.48 9.43 -11.41
N THR A 133 -0.61 8.42 -11.38
CA THR A 133 -1.03 7.03 -11.12
C THR A 133 -1.55 6.86 -9.70
N LEU A 134 -0.96 7.51 -8.70
CA LEU A 134 -1.43 7.48 -7.30
C LEU A 134 -2.81 8.13 -7.15
N LEU A 135 -3.04 9.29 -7.80
CA LEU A 135 -4.33 9.97 -7.74
C LEU A 135 -5.44 9.14 -8.43
N ILE A 136 -5.14 8.52 -9.56
CA ILE A 136 -6.06 7.61 -10.25
C ILE A 136 -6.35 6.39 -9.38
N SER A 137 -5.31 5.80 -8.77
CA SER A 137 -5.46 4.69 -7.83
C SER A 137 -6.34 5.03 -6.64
N LEU A 138 -6.17 6.21 -6.07
CA LEU A 138 -7.03 6.70 -4.99
C LEU A 138 -8.50 6.76 -5.43
N ALA A 139 -8.77 7.29 -6.62
CA ALA A 139 -10.12 7.34 -7.16
C ALA A 139 -10.70 5.93 -7.37
N VAL A 140 -9.92 5.00 -7.92
CA VAL A 140 -10.34 3.59 -8.10
C VAL A 140 -10.60 2.92 -6.75
N ALA A 141 -9.75 3.13 -5.74
CA ALA A 141 -9.93 2.57 -4.40
C ALA A 141 -11.19 3.09 -3.70
N LEU A 142 -11.52 4.37 -3.88
CA LEU A 142 -12.68 4.99 -3.23
C LEU A 142 -14.01 4.82 -3.99
N LEU A 143 -13.99 4.56 -5.29
CA LEU A 143 -15.18 4.39 -6.11
C LEU A 143 -15.41 2.94 -6.52
N PHE A 144 -14.42 2.30 -7.13
CA PHE A 144 -14.56 0.95 -7.67
C PHE A 144 -14.64 -0.12 -6.57
N ILE A 145 -13.77 -0.07 -5.56
CA ILE A 145 -13.73 -1.08 -4.49
C ILE A 145 -15.02 -1.10 -3.66
N PRO A 146 -15.59 0.01 -3.18
CA PRO A 146 -16.87 0.00 -2.49
C PRO A 146 -18.01 -0.56 -3.34
N MET A 147 -18.09 -0.17 -4.63
CA MET A 147 -19.10 -0.67 -5.55
C MET A 147 -18.97 -2.19 -5.78
N ALA A 148 -17.75 -2.66 -6.02
CA ALA A 148 -17.46 -4.08 -6.20
C ALA A 148 -17.82 -4.89 -4.93
N THR A 149 -17.45 -4.37 -3.76
CA THR A 149 -17.75 -5.00 -2.48
C THR A 149 -19.26 -5.04 -2.20
N TYR A 150 -19.99 -3.98 -2.53
CA TYR A 150 -21.46 -3.96 -2.43
C TYR A 150 -22.11 -5.07 -3.25
N THR A 151 -21.66 -5.30 -4.49
CA THR A 151 -22.21 -6.37 -5.33
C THR A 151 -21.98 -7.78 -4.75
N VAL A 152 -20.87 -7.98 -4.06
CA VAL A 152 -20.58 -9.25 -3.36
C VAL A 152 -21.45 -9.41 -2.11
N LEU A 153 -21.55 -8.34 -1.31
CA LEU A 153 -22.31 -8.38 -0.05
C LEU A 153 -23.83 -8.53 -0.30
N ARG A 154 -24.35 -8.00 -1.40
CA ARG A 154 -25.78 -8.09 -1.75
C ARG A 154 -26.22 -9.51 -2.12
N LYS A 155 -25.32 -10.35 -2.65
CA LYS A 155 -25.58 -11.75 -2.98
C LYS A 155 -24.74 -12.67 -2.08
N PRO A 156 -25.16 -12.88 -0.81
CA PRO A 156 -24.47 -13.84 0.03
C PRO A 156 -24.69 -15.24 -0.54
N ASP A 157 -23.70 -15.78 -1.21
CA ASP A 157 -23.66 -17.21 -1.47
C ASP A 157 -23.47 -17.93 -0.15
N ARG A 158 -24.15 -19.06 0.05
CA ARG A 158 -24.10 -19.85 1.29
C ARG A 158 -22.70 -20.36 1.67
N GLY A 159 -21.67 -20.01 0.89
CA GLY A 159 -20.26 -20.36 1.12
C GLY A 159 -19.35 -19.17 1.44
N THR A 160 -19.84 -17.92 1.47
CA THR A 160 -19.04 -16.79 1.92
C THR A 160 -18.94 -16.79 3.42
N VAL A 161 -17.97 -17.50 3.94
CA VAL A 161 -17.53 -17.36 5.33
C VAL A 161 -17.01 -15.92 5.44
N PHE A 162 -17.89 -15.01 5.91
CA PHE A 162 -17.49 -13.68 6.32
C PHE A 162 -16.49 -13.86 7.45
N TYR A 163 -15.25 -13.45 7.23
CA TYR A 163 -14.20 -13.46 8.21
C TYR A 163 -14.35 -14.60 9.22
N GLU A 164 -13.74 -15.73 8.97
CA GLU A 164 -13.50 -16.66 10.05
C GLU A 164 -12.78 -15.84 11.11
N LYS A 165 -13.50 -15.53 12.19
CA LYS A 165 -13.00 -14.73 13.31
C LYS A 165 -11.63 -15.29 13.63
N VAL A 166 -10.56 -14.55 13.32
CA VAL A 166 -9.19 -15.04 13.53
C VAL A 166 -9.16 -15.53 14.95
N SER A 167 -9.17 -16.85 15.10
CA SER A 167 -9.26 -17.44 16.41
C SER A 167 -8.03 -16.98 17.19
N VAL A 168 -8.25 -16.24 18.27
CA VAL A 168 -7.18 -15.78 19.18
C VAL A 168 -6.32 -16.95 19.65
N THR A 169 -6.80 -18.16 19.43
CA THR A 169 -6.16 -19.45 19.76
C THR A 169 -5.03 -19.82 18.78
N GLN A 170 -4.89 -19.16 17.63
CA GLN A 170 -3.77 -19.45 16.71
C GLN A 170 -2.44 -19.01 17.33
N ARG A 171 -1.46 -19.91 17.35
CA ARG A 171 -0.12 -19.68 17.94
C ARG A 171 0.53 -18.35 17.52
N PRO A 172 0.55 -17.94 16.23
CA PRO A 172 1.17 -16.67 15.83
C PRO A 172 0.45 -15.46 16.43
N VAL A 173 -0.88 -15.50 16.57
CA VAL A 173 -1.67 -14.43 17.18
C VAL A 173 -1.39 -14.32 18.67
N GLN A 174 -1.24 -15.44 19.36
CA GLN A 174 -0.90 -15.45 20.79
C GLN A 174 0.49 -14.89 21.03
N ILE A 175 1.49 -15.26 20.21
CA ILE A 175 2.86 -14.71 20.29
C ILE A 175 2.82 -13.20 20.11
N TYR A 176 2.11 -12.72 19.09
CA TYR A 176 1.95 -11.27 18.83
C TYR A 176 1.30 -10.55 20.03
N LEU A 177 0.21 -11.09 20.56
CA LEU A 177 -0.50 -10.48 21.70
C LEU A 177 0.35 -10.46 22.97
N VAL A 178 1.12 -11.51 23.26
CA VAL A 178 2.05 -11.55 24.39
C VAL A 178 3.14 -10.51 24.20
N LEU A 179 3.73 -10.43 23.01
CA LEU A 179 4.77 -9.44 22.68
C LEU A 179 4.23 -8.01 22.81
N LEU A 180 3.07 -7.74 22.24
CA LEU A 180 2.40 -6.44 22.34
C LEU A 180 2.12 -6.05 23.79
N LYS A 181 1.54 -6.97 24.57
CA LYS A 181 1.23 -6.74 25.99
C LYS A 181 2.50 -6.48 26.83
N THR A 182 3.59 -7.18 26.51
CA THR A 182 4.89 -6.97 27.17
C THR A 182 5.47 -5.61 26.84
N CYS A 183 5.44 -5.23 25.55
CA CYS A 183 5.88 -3.91 25.09
C CYS A 183 5.05 -2.78 25.75
N MET A 184 3.74 -2.92 25.82
CA MET A 184 2.86 -1.93 26.45
C MET A 184 3.09 -1.83 27.95
N ARG A 185 3.32 -2.96 28.64
CA ARG A 185 3.56 -2.97 30.09
C ARG A 185 4.88 -2.27 30.45
N ASN A 186 5.89 -2.38 29.60
CA ASN A 186 7.22 -1.83 29.81
C ASN A 186 7.56 -0.80 28.71
N SER A 187 6.68 0.16 28.48
CA SER A 187 6.80 1.14 27.36
C SER A 187 8.14 1.88 27.34
N GLY A 188 8.67 2.27 28.51
CA GLY A 188 9.98 2.93 28.63
C GLY A 188 11.13 2.05 28.15
N VAL A 189 11.16 0.78 28.56
CA VAL A 189 12.18 -0.19 28.13
C VAL A 189 12.08 -0.45 26.64
N THR A 190 10.86 -0.53 26.09
CA THR A 190 10.64 -0.76 24.67
C THR A 190 11.13 0.40 23.81
N VAL A 191 10.83 1.64 24.21
CA VAL A 191 11.32 2.85 23.52
C VAL A 191 12.83 2.93 23.60
N PHE A 192 13.42 2.69 24.78
CA PHE A 192 14.87 2.71 24.97
C PHE A 192 15.56 1.63 24.13
N GLY A 193 15.00 0.41 24.09
CA GLY A 193 15.48 -0.67 23.23
C GLY A 193 15.43 -0.32 21.74
N ALA A 194 14.36 0.31 21.28
CA ALA A 194 14.22 0.76 19.89
C ALA A 194 15.26 1.83 19.53
N VAL A 195 15.52 2.78 20.43
CA VAL A 195 16.56 3.81 20.26
C VAL A 195 17.95 3.18 20.20
N ILE A 196 18.25 2.24 21.11
CA ILE A 196 19.55 1.51 21.08
C ILE A 196 19.71 0.76 19.76
N LEU A 197 18.68 0.06 19.30
CA LEU A 197 18.71 -0.69 18.03
C LEU A 197 18.97 0.24 16.84
N LEU A 198 18.36 1.42 16.84
CA LEU A 198 18.58 2.45 15.83
C LEU A 198 20.03 2.94 15.82
N PHE A 199 20.59 3.25 17.00
CA PHE A 199 21.98 3.64 17.13
C PHE A 199 22.94 2.53 16.70
N LEU A 200 22.64 1.29 17.05
CA LEU A 200 23.44 0.12 16.66
C LEU A 200 23.44 -0.07 15.13
N CYS A 201 22.28 0.08 14.47
CA CYS A 201 22.17 0.06 13.00
C CYS A 201 22.98 1.20 12.35
N LEU A 202 22.96 2.40 12.93
CA LEU A 202 23.75 3.53 12.43
C LEU A 202 25.25 3.26 12.56
N ILE A 203 25.72 2.77 13.70
CA ILE A 203 27.14 2.42 13.91
C ILE A 203 27.57 1.32 12.92
N LEU A 204 26.75 0.30 12.73
CA LEU A 204 27.03 -0.79 11.79
C LEU A 204 27.11 -0.27 10.34
N SER A 205 26.21 0.60 9.94
CA SER A 205 26.19 1.23 8.61
C SER A 205 27.46 2.07 8.37
N VAL A 206 27.88 2.86 9.36
CA VAL A 206 29.11 3.67 9.27
C VAL A 206 30.33 2.77 9.22
N SER A 207 30.38 1.70 10.05
CA SER A 207 31.49 0.75 10.07
C SER A 207 31.67 0.04 8.72
N LEU A 208 30.57 -0.44 8.12
CA LEU A 208 30.61 -1.09 6.80
C LEU A 208 31.09 -0.12 5.71
N ASN A 209 30.60 1.12 5.74
CA ASN A 209 30.99 2.13 4.76
C ASN A 209 32.47 2.53 4.86
N ILE A 210 33.07 2.46 6.07
CA ILE A 210 34.51 2.69 6.28
C ILE A 210 35.32 1.49 5.77
N GLN A 211 34.79 0.28 5.90
CA GLN A 211 35.45 -0.94 5.46
C GLN A 211 35.52 -1.02 3.93
N ASP A 212 34.41 -0.70 3.24
CA ASP A 212 34.35 -0.62 1.77
C ASP A 212 35.33 0.44 1.22
N ARG A 213 35.47 1.60 1.89
CA ARG A 213 36.43 2.63 1.49
C ARG A 213 37.88 2.16 1.61
N LYS A 214 38.22 1.39 2.64
CA LYS A 214 39.56 0.87 2.85
C LYS A 214 39.93 -0.20 1.81
N GLU A 215 38.98 -1.06 1.41
CA GLU A 215 39.21 -2.04 0.34
C GLU A 215 39.45 -1.36 -1.00
N VAL A 216 38.67 -0.34 -1.35
CA VAL A 216 38.85 0.43 -2.60
C VAL A 216 40.21 1.19 -2.62
N GLU A 217 40.73 1.61 -1.46
CA GLU A 217 42.00 2.31 -1.34
C GLU A 217 43.22 1.36 -1.35
N SER A 218 43.03 0.11 -0.94
CA SER A 218 44.06 -0.93 -0.97
C SER A 218 44.28 -1.58 -2.35
N ASP A 219 43.27 -1.48 -3.24
CA ASP A 219 43.29 -1.99 -4.62
C ASP A 219 43.81 -0.95 -5.63
N ARG A 220 44.24 0.22 -5.17
CA ARG A 220 44.92 1.27 -5.97
C ARG A 220 46.40 1.34 -5.66
#